data_d3d3f183f0a9f2406589f2ba2802a051
#
_entry.id   d3d3f183f0a9f2406589f2ba2802a051
#
_cell.length_a   1.000
_cell.length_b   1.000
_cell.length_c   1.000
_cell.angle_alpha   90.00
_cell.angle_beta   90.00
_cell.angle_gamma   90.00
#
_symmetry.space_group_name_H-M   'P 1'
#
loop_
_entity.id
_entity.type
_entity.pdbx_description
1 polymer ?
#
loop_
_entity_poly.entity_id
_entity_poly.type
_entity_poly.pdbx_seq_one_letter_code
_entity_poly.pdbx_strand_id
1 'polypeptide(L)'
;MKKTIVLLLCLTSINSWAVKLSDYKPFKFEPLFTNPVCATYAYATPVITTNGSTVSSKPKNVYCKPSDEEASVARNTSPQYRIIEWVSDKDTKELYLAYLSFSSKNVTAALCNAVKKGVKLSIVLDGGEDTLNHPVLNPSAEGLKKCGENLVKVTYRGSTTGLGYAHNKILMVNPGAKVSKILFSSGNMTSGTSINHENWNFITTSGDSYFSQAHKCVIESMIEAGDTKANFAKSLNACRSLIKAEQETDIQVFFSPVDGDKALQKVTEAGNKAKLIEAMSHRFSGALAALYMKLLDDKKPIKFILDDDIYWSVKRRENIGRNTSIEAFKIYKDLINKGMNTKFLQTNQNVFQLQHNKFMIFTFDQGGAVFNGAGNFTTAAFTKNFENFYYITIPEVVAAYNTQYDLYFDKMATSEEEMPRDYVLP
;
A
#
# COMPACT_ATOMS: atom_id res chain seq x y z
N MET A 1 -44.82 -60.39 6.59
CA MET A 1 -44.20 -59.40 7.50
C MET A 1 -42.95 -58.83 6.81
N LYS A 2 -43.05 -57.62 6.22
CA LYS A 2 -41.91 -56.92 5.60
C LYS A 2 -41.27 -56.03 6.67
N LYS A 3 -40.00 -56.30 7.00
CA LYS A 3 -39.22 -55.44 7.89
C LYS A 3 -38.63 -54.28 7.10
N THR A 4 -39.12 -53.06 7.38
CA THR A 4 -38.56 -51.81 6.84
C THR A 4 -37.37 -51.42 7.73
N ILE A 5 -36.18 -51.44 7.17
CA ILE A 5 -34.95 -50.92 7.80
C ILE A 5 -34.89 -49.42 7.53
N VAL A 6 -35.08 -48.61 8.55
CA VAL A 6 -34.86 -47.15 8.50
C VAL A 6 -33.40 -46.91 8.72
N LEU A 7 -32.70 -46.50 7.66
CA LEU A 7 -31.28 -46.07 7.72
C LEU A 7 -31.24 -44.61 8.21
N LEU A 8 -30.91 -44.43 9.47
CA LEU A 8 -30.68 -43.10 10.08
C LEU A 8 -29.32 -42.54 9.58
N LEU A 9 -29.35 -41.72 8.57
CA LEU A 9 -28.19 -40.95 8.15
C LEU A 9 -27.92 -39.85 9.19
N CYS A 10 -26.98 -40.08 10.11
CA CYS A 10 -26.37 -39.03 10.91
C CYS A 10 -25.58 -38.10 10.01
N LEU A 11 -26.18 -37.01 9.58
CA LEU A 11 -25.46 -35.86 9.02
C LEU A 11 -24.66 -35.19 10.16
N THR A 12 -23.41 -35.62 10.36
CA THR A 12 -22.49 -34.84 11.15
C THR A 12 -22.19 -33.58 10.34
N SER A 13 -22.80 -32.47 10.75
CA SER A 13 -22.37 -31.15 10.29
C SER A 13 -20.90 -30.97 10.72
N ILE A 14 -19.99 -31.14 9.80
CA ILE A 14 -18.60 -30.70 9.98
C ILE A 14 -18.70 -29.17 10.07
N ASN A 15 -18.76 -28.64 11.28
CA ASN A 15 -18.48 -27.24 11.53
C ASN A 15 -17.02 -27.01 11.11
N SER A 16 -16.79 -26.58 9.87
CA SER A 16 -15.50 -26.03 9.49
C SER A 16 -15.28 -24.77 10.34
N TRP A 17 -14.45 -24.89 11.35
CA TRP A 17 -14.04 -23.73 12.14
C TRP A 17 -13.33 -22.79 11.17
N ALA A 18 -13.84 -21.56 11.05
CA ALA A 18 -13.23 -20.55 10.19
C ALA A 18 -11.78 -20.31 10.63
N VAL A 19 -10.83 -20.62 9.76
CA VAL A 19 -9.38 -20.49 10.03
C VAL A 19 -9.02 -19.02 10.11
N LYS A 20 -8.20 -18.64 11.08
CA LYS A 20 -7.65 -17.29 11.25
C LYS A 20 -6.15 -17.31 11.07
N LEU A 21 -5.56 -16.20 10.63
CA LEU A 21 -4.10 -16.09 10.51
C LEU A 21 -3.41 -16.30 11.87
N SER A 22 -4.06 -15.85 12.96
CA SER A 22 -3.55 -16.04 14.32
C SER A 22 -3.48 -17.50 14.78
N ASP A 23 -4.14 -18.45 14.09
CA ASP A 23 -4.08 -19.88 14.40
C ASP A 23 -2.74 -20.50 13.94
N TYR A 24 -2.08 -19.90 12.95
CA TYR A 24 -0.77 -20.31 12.43
C TYR A 24 0.37 -19.78 13.29
N LYS A 25 1.01 -20.65 14.05
CA LYS A 25 2.11 -20.27 14.97
C LYS A 25 3.49 -20.46 14.32
N PRO A 26 4.46 -19.56 14.59
CA PRO A 26 4.30 -18.36 15.41
C PRO A 26 3.45 -17.31 14.70
N PHE A 27 2.69 -16.52 15.47
CA PHE A 27 1.93 -15.39 14.92
C PHE A 27 2.29 -14.10 15.64
N LYS A 28 2.64 -13.09 14.86
CA LYS A 28 2.77 -11.69 15.29
C LYS A 28 2.34 -10.78 14.17
N PHE A 29 1.48 -9.83 14.45
CA PHE A 29 1.14 -8.75 13.53
C PHE A 29 1.46 -7.40 14.18
N GLU A 30 2.30 -6.60 13.54
CA GLU A 30 2.77 -5.31 14.03
C GLU A 30 2.53 -4.25 12.96
N PRO A 31 1.42 -3.48 13.04
CA PRO A 31 1.24 -2.30 12.21
C PRO A 31 2.15 -1.18 12.72
N LEU A 32 2.93 -0.58 11.82
CA LEU A 32 3.75 0.59 12.09
C LEU A 32 3.37 1.71 11.13
N PHE A 33 3.59 2.95 11.56
CA PHE A 33 3.33 4.11 10.72
C PHE A 33 4.57 4.99 10.69
N THR A 34 4.90 5.50 9.52
CA THR A 34 5.92 6.53 9.43
C THR A 34 5.33 7.85 9.91
N ASN A 35 5.79 8.29 11.07
CA ASN A 35 5.54 9.62 11.59
C ASN A 35 6.85 10.41 11.45
N PRO A 36 6.98 11.27 10.45
CA PRO A 36 8.23 12.01 10.23
C PRO A 36 8.66 12.81 11.44
N VAL A 37 9.96 12.85 11.70
CA VAL A 37 10.57 13.68 12.77
C VAL A 37 10.77 15.11 12.26
N CYS A 38 9.89 15.60 11.44
CA CYS A 38 10.02 16.94 10.90
C CYS A 38 9.46 17.96 11.88
N ALA A 39 10.20 19.03 12.06
CA ALA A 39 9.74 20.14 12.89
C ALA A 39 8.71 20.99 12.14
N THR A 40 8.09 21.87 12.81
CA THR A 40 7.05 22.85 12.55
C THR A 40 6.77 23.21 11.07
N TYR A 41 5.50 23.24 10.76
CA TYR A 41 4.92 23.60 9.49
C TYR A 41 4.76 25.13 9.37
N ALA A 42 5.45 25.74 8.41
CA ALA A 42 5.22 27.11 8.00
C ALA A 42 5.25 27.19 6.47
N TYR A 43 4.26 27.84 5.89
CA TYR A 43 4.29 28.13 4.46
C TYR A 43 5.23 29.33 4.22
N ALA A 44 6.27 29.11 3.42
CA ALA A 44 7.04 30.19 2.86
C ALA A 44 6.31 30.78 1.64
N THR A 45 6.66 32.00 1.26
CA THR A 45 6.16 32.62 0.03
C THR A 45 6.35 31.68 -1.17
N PRO A 46 5.35 31.47 -2.01
CA PRO A 46 5.45 30.61 -3.17
C PRO A 46 6.59 31.01 -4.10
N VAL A 47 7.40 30.07 -4.52
CA VAL A 47 8.41 30.32 -5.56
C VAL A 47 7.78 30.04 -6.90
N ILE A 48 7.64 31.09 -7.69
CA ILE A 48 7.24 30.99 -9.08
C ILE A 48 8.48 30.79 -9.92
N THR A 49 8.59 29.64 -10.55
CA THR A 49 9.61 29.43 -11.56
C THR A 49 9.10 30.03 -12.87
N THR A 50 9.74 31.10 -13.32
CA THR A 50 9.41 31.90 -14.52
C THR A 50 9.86 31.24 -15.83
N ASN A 51 9.82 29.94 -15.95
CA ASN A 51 9.99 29.26 -17.24
C ASN A 51 8.63 29.05 -17.91
N GLY A 52 7.96 30.12 -18.24
CA GLY A 52 6.82 30.22 -19.17
C GLY A 52 5.65 29.24 -19.02
N SER A 53 5.79 28.13 -18.31
CA SER A 53 4.76 27.08 -18.23
C SER A 53 4.70 26.29 -16.93
N THR A 54 5.67 26.38 -16.02
CA THR A 54 5.67 25.58 -14.79
C THR A 54 5.64 26.45 -13.54
N VAL A 55 4.46 26.78 -13.09
CA VAL A 55 4.25 27.39 -11.77
C VAL A 55 4.24 26.26 -10.74
N SER A 56 4.96 26.39 -9.64
CA SER A 56 4.84 25.42 -8.51
C SER A 56 3.40 25.39 -8.04
N SER A 57 2.81 24.22 -7.94
CA SER A 57 1.43 24.08 -7.52
C SER A 57 1.25 24.27 -6.02
N LYS A 58 2.34 24.35 -5.26
CA LYS A 58 2.34 24.32 -3.81
C LYS A 58 3.34 25.33 -3.27
N PRO A 59 2.98 26.11 -2.24
CA PRO A 59 3.94 26.99 -1.57
C PRO A 59 5.09 26.18 -0.98
N LYS A 60 6.27 26.78 -0.95
CA LYS A 60 7.38 26.21 -0.18
C LYS A 60 7.00 26.25 1.30
N ASN A 61 7.14 25.13 1.95
CA ASN A 61 7.01 25.07 3.39
C ASN A 61 8.29 24.46 3.98
N VAL A 62 8.54 24.74 5.25
CA VAL A 62 9.77 24.32 5.93
C VAL A 62 9.45 23.12 6.81
N TYR A 63 9.34 21.95 6.17
CA TYR A 63 9.09 20.72 6.92
C TYR A 63 10.38 19.95 7.18
N CYS A 64 10.50 18.81 6.53
CA CYS A 64 11.62 17.92 6.72
C CYS A 64 12.88 18.44 6.04
N LYS A 65 14.02 18.27 6.71
CA LYS A 65 15.35 18.41 6.14
C LYS A 65 15.87 17.04 5.70
N PRO A 66 16.86 16.96 4.82
CA PRO A 66 17.52 15.69 4.51
C PRO A 66 18.06 14.95 5.74
N SER A 67 18.54 15.67 6.77
CA SER A 67 18.99 15.08 8.04
C SER A 67 17.86 14.40 8.84
N ASP A 68 16.61 14.77 8.63
CA ASP A 68 15.47 14.18 9.34
C ASP A 68 15.20 12.74 8.84
N GLU A 69 15.63 12.42 7.62
CA GLU A 69 15.58 11.06 7.09
C GLU A 69 16.44 10.11 7.94
N GLU A 70 17.69 10.48 8.21
CA GLU A 70 18.60 9.65 9.02
C GLU A 70 18.08 9.48 10.45
N ALA A 71 17.61 10.55 11.07
CA ALA A 71 16.99 10.51 12.38
C ALA A 71 15.73 9.64 12.40
N SER A 72 14.93 9.67 11.34
CA SER A 72 13.74 8.83 11.22
C SER A 72 14.07 7.35 11.07
N VAL A 73 15.08 7.00 10.29
CA VAL A 73 15.51 5.60 10.08
C VAL A 73 16.12 5.01 11.35
N ALA A 74 16.87 5.78 12.11
CA ALA A 74 17.58 5.31 13.29
C ALA A 74 16.65 4.95 14.47
N ARG A 75 15.38 5.39 14.46
CA ARG A 75 14.43 5.07 15.53
C ARG A 75 14.04 3.60 15.52
N ASN A 76 14.02 2.97 16.69
CA ASN A 76 13.59 1.57 16.83
C ASN A 76 12.12 1.31 16.47
N THR A 77 11.29 2.37 16.43
CA THR A 77 9.90 2.34 15.94
C THR A 77 9.78 2.61 14.45
N SER A 78 10.90 2.90 13.77
CA SER A 78 10.90 3.15 12.33
C SER A 78 10.65 1.86 11.54
N PRO A 79 9.77 1.88 10.52
CA PRO A 79 9.62 0.76 9.62
C PRO A 79 10.92 0.36 8.91
N GLN A 80 11.75 1.30 8.50
CA GLN A 80 13.04 0.98 7.86
C GLN A 80 14.01 0.32 8.84
N TYR A 81 14.03 0.74 10.11
CA TYR A 81 14.79 0.05 11.15
C TYR A 81 14.34 -1.41 11.29
N ARG A 82 13.03 -1.67 11.33
CA ARG A 82 12.47 -3.02 11.41
C ARG A 82 12.81 -3.87 10.18
N ILE A 83 12.82 -3.28 8.98
CA ILE A 83 13.26 -3.96 7.76
C ILE A 83 14.73 -4.39 7.87
N ILE A 84 15.60 -3.48 8.31
CA ILE A 84 17.03 -3.78 8.49
C ILE A 84 17.23 -4.90 9.52
N GLU A 85 16.50 -4.87 10.62
CA GLU A 85 16.50 -5.92 11.64
C GLU A 85 16.14 -7.29 11.02
N TRP A 86 15.05 -7.36 10.25
CA TRP A 86 14.60 -8.59 9.62
C TRP A 86 15.58 -9.13 8.57
N VAL A 87 16.14 -8.23 7.75
CA VAL A 87 17.13 -8.57 6.72
C VAL A 87 18.44 -9.07 7.35
N SER A 88 18.84 -8.49 8.49
CA SER A 88 20.10 -8.80 9.18
C SER A 88 20.01 -9.97 10.16
N ASP A 89 18.81 -10.52 10.37
CA ASP A 89 18.59 -11.66 11.28
C ASP A 89 19.42 -12.88 10.82
N LYS A 90 20.09 -13.54 11.77
CA LYS A 90 20.94 -14.72 11.53
C LYS A 90 20.20 -15.89 10.87
N ASP A 91 18.89 -15.98 11.10
CA ASP A 91 18.03 -17.02 10.58
C ASP A 91 17.45 -16.68 9.19
N THR A 92 17.74 -15.50 8.66
CA THR A 92 17.38 -15.10 7.29
C THR A 92 18.25 -15.85 6.28
N LYS A 93 17.61 -16.61 5.38
CA LYS A 93 18.27 -17.41 4.33
C LYS A 93 17.88 -16.97 2.93
N GLU A 94 16.65 -16.47 2.77
CA GLU A 94 16.12 -16.07 1.49
C GLU A 94 15.21 -14.85 1.65
N LEU A 95 15.29 -13.95 0.67
CA LEU A 95 14.54 -12.71 0.63
C LEU A 95 13.86 -12.53 -0.73
N TYR A 96 12.56 -12.21 -0.73
CA TYR A 96 11.81 -11.78 -1.89
C TYR A 96 11.35 -10.35 -1.69
N LEU A 97 11.60 -9.49 -2.67
CA LEU A 97 11.13 -8.10 -2.70
C LEU A 97 10.35 -7.83 -3.98
N ALA A 98 9.22 -7.14 -3.87
CA ALA A 98 8.49 -6.60 -5.00
C ALA A 98 8.11 -5.14 -4.71
N TYR A 99 8.71 -4.19 -5.44
CA TYR A 99 8.56 -2.75 -5.21
C TYR A 99 8.52 -1.94 -6.51
N LEU A 100 7.76 -0.84 -6.51
CA LEU A 100 7.80 0.13 -7.60
C LEU A 100 9.18 0.80 -7.68
N SER A 101 9.66 1.30 -6.52
CA SER A 101 10.91 2.06 -6.43
C SER A 101 11.78 1.52 -5.31
N PHE A 102 13.10 1.46 -5.59
CA PHE A 102 14.11 0.95 -4.67
C PHE A 102 15.36 1.84 -4.71
N SER A 103 15.63 2.57 -3.62
CA SER A 103 16.79 3.45 -3.53
C SER A 103 17.23 3.75 -2.08
N SER A 104 16.66 3.07 -1.07
CA SER A 104 17.08 3.26 0.32
C SER A 104 18.51 2.79 0.52
N LYS A 105 19.42 3.71 0.85
CA LYS A 105 20.84 3.41 1.07
C LYS A 105 21.04 2.44 2.23
N ASN A 106 20.33 2.65 3.34
CA ASN A 106 20.45 1.85 4.56
C ASN A 106 19.94 0.41 4.33
N VAL A 107 18.80 0.26 3.67
CA VAL A 107 18.26 -1.07 3.34
C VAL A 107 19.15 -1.77 2.30
N THR A 108 19.64 -1.05 1.29
CA THR A 108 20.59 -1.59 0.29
C THR A 108 21.87 -2.12 0.96
N ALA A 109 22.42 -1.37 1.91
CA ALA A 109 23.60 -1.81 2.66
C ALA A 109 23.33 -3.08 3.48
N ALA A 110 22.15 -3.15 4.15
CA ALA A 110 21.76 -4.34 4.92
C ALA A 110 21.57 -5.56 4.01
N LEU A 111 20.90 -5.40 2.86
CA LEU A 111 20.74 -6.46 1.85
C LEU A 111 22.09 -6.94 1.31
N CYS A 112 23.00 -6.02 0.98
CA CYS A 112 24.35 -6.38 0.54
C CYS A 112 25.08 -7.22 1.59
N ASN A 113 25.00 -6.83 2.85
CA ASN A 113 25.62 -7.57 3.96
C ASN A 113 24.98 -8.95 4.14
N ALA A 114 23.68 -9.08 3.96
CA ALA A 114 22.98 -10.37 4.02
C ALA A 114 23.42 -11.29 2.86
N VAL A 115 23.47 -10.77 1.63
CA VAL A 115 23.95 -11.50 0.45
C VAL A 115 25.39 -11.98 0.62
N LYS A 116 26.29 -11.15 1.15
CA LYS A 116 27.68 -11.55 1.46
C LYS A 116 27.77 -12.68 2.49
N LYS A 117 26.73 -12.87 3.31
CA LYS A 117 26.59 -14.00 4.26
C LYS A 117 25.88 -15.22 3.67
N GLY A 118 25.59 -15.20 2.36
CA GLY A 118 24.98 -16.34 1.66
C GLY A 118 23.46 -16.29 1.55
N VAL A 119 22.79 -15.18 1.92
CA VAL A 119 21.34 -15.01 1.76
C VAL A 119 21.00 -14.84 0.28
N LYS A 120 20.05 -15.63 -0.22
CA LYS A 120 19.51 -15.50 -1.57
C LYS A 120 18.54 -14.31 -1.63
N LEU A 121 18.58 -13.56 -2.73
CA LEU A 121 17.81 -12.35 -2.90
C LEU A 121 17.15 -12.31 -4.28
N SER A 122 15.83 -12.29 -4.33
CA SER A 122 15.06 -12.04 -5.55
C SER A 122 14.31 -10.72 -5.43
N ILE A 123 14.53 -9.83 -6.41
CA ILE A 123 13.91 -8.50 -6.45
C ILE A 123 13.09 -8.37 -7.74
N VAL A 124 11.84 -7.94 -7.60
CA VAL A 124 10.99 -7.51 -8.71
C VAL A 124 10.80 -6.00 -8.60
N LEU A 125 11.11 -5.28 -9.66
CA LEU A 125 10.96 -3.83 -9.74
C LEU A 125 10.18 -3.41 -10.98
N ASP A 126 9.64 -2.19 -10.92
CA ASP A 126 9.07 -1.57 -12.12
C ASP A 126 10.17 -1.25 -13.13
N GLY A 127 9.90 -1.58 -14.38
CA GLY A 127 10.83 -1.35 -15.49
C GLY A 127 10.59 -0.07 -16.27
N GLY A 128 9.61 0.76 -15.87
CA GLY A 128 9.24 1.97 -16.60
C GLY A 128 8.39 1.70 -17.85
N GLU A 129 8.28 2.69 -18.73
CA GLU A 129 7.33 2.67 -19.85
C GLU A 129 7.66 1.71 -20.98
N ASP A 130 8.89 1.21 -21.07
CA ASP A 130 9.32 0.25 -22.13
C ASP A 130 10.05 -0.96 -21.55
N THR A 131 9.38 -1.63 -20.60
CA THR A 131 9.97 -2.78 -19.90
C THR A 131 10.33 -3.95 -20.82
N LEU A 132 9.60 -4.13 -21.92
CA LEU A 132 9.82 -5.27 -22.83
C LEU A 132 11.12 -5.13 -23.61
N ASN A 133 11.43 -3.93 -24.09
CA ASN A 133 12.56 -3.69 -24.98
C ASN A 133 13.77 -3.09 -24.26
N HIS A 134 13.51 -2.11 -23.38
CA HIS A 134 14.56 -1.33 -22.72
C HIS A 134 14.19 -0.99 -21.28
N PRO A 135 14.19 -1.94 -20.32
CA PRO A 135 13.86 -1.64 -18.94
C PRO A 135 14.82 -0.61 -18.37
N VAL A 136 14.29 0.37 -17.65
CA VAL A 136 15.12 1.31 -16.90
C VAL A 136 15.70 0.59 -15.71
N LEU A 137 16.98 0.24 -15.80
CA LEU A 137 17.67 -0.50 -14.75
C LEU A 137 17.79 0.35 -13.47
N ASN A 138 17.49 -0.24 -12.33
CA ASN A 138 17.61 0.40 -11.04
C ASN A 138 19.06 0.27 -10.51
N PRO A 139 19.83 1.37 -10.38
CA PRO A 139 21.25 1.28 -10.01
C PRO A 139 21.50 0.65 -8.63
N SER A 140 20.60 0.87 -7.67
CA SER A 140 20.72 0.31 -6.32
C SER A 140 20.53 -1.21 -6.33
N ALA A 141 19.53 -1.71 -7.07
CA ALA A 141 19.27 -3.14 -7.20
C ALA A 141 20.35 -3.85 -8.02
N GLU A 142 20.75 -3.27 -9.15
CA GLU A 142 21.86 -3.82 -9.96
C GLU A 142 23.18 -3.85 -9.19
N GLY A 143 23.40 -2.83 -8.35
CA GLY A 143 24.58 -2.77 -7.46
C GLY A 143 24.66 -3.93 -6.46
N LEU A 144 23.53 -4.51 -6.05
CA LEU A 144 23.48 -5.66 -5.15
C LEU A 144 24.09 -6.94 -5.77
N LYS A 145 24.08 -7.08 -7.09
CA LYS A 145 24.75 -8.20 -7.80
C LYS A 145 26.24 -8.26 -7.47
N LYS A 146 26.89 -7.10 -7.24
CA LYS A 146 28.31 -7.03 -6.83
C LYS A 146 28.56 -7.60 -5.42
N CYS A 147 27.53 -7.77 -4.61
CA CYS A 147 27.64 -8.36 -3.27
C CYS A 147 27.65 -9.89 -3.30
N GLY A 148 27.09 -10.51 -4.40
CA GLY A 148 27.05 -11.95 -4.62
C GLY A 148 26.25 -12.26 -5.87
N GLU A 149 26.90 -12.31 -7.04
CA GLU A 149 26.25 -12.37 -8.35
C GLU A 149 25.27 -13.55 -8.50
N ASN A 150 25.66 -14.72 -8.06
CA ASN A 150 24.83 -15.94 -8.13
C ASN A 150 23.70 -16.00 -7.09
N LEU A 151 23.67 -15.07 -6.15
CA LEU A 151 22.70 -15.02 -5.06
C LEU A 151 21.63 -13.95 -5.28
N VAL A 152 21.84 -13.03 -6.25
CA VAL A 152 20.95 -11.90 -6.50
C VAL A 152 20.30 -12.02 -7.88
N LYS A 153 18.96 -12.12 -7.89
CA LYS A 153 18.15 -12.06 -9.10
C LYS A 153 17.34 -10.77 -9.11
N VAL A 154 17.51 -9.94 -10.13
CA VAL A 154 16.70 -8.73 -10.36
C VAL A 154 15.84 -8.94 -11.60
N THR A 155 14.55 -8.70 -11.47
CA THR A 155 13.54 -8.86 -12.51
C THR A 155 12.78 -7.54 -12.65
N TYR A 156 12.57 -7.09 -13.87
CA TYR A 156 11.80 -5.89 -14.18
C TYR A 156 10.45 -6.28 -14.77
N ARG A 157 9.38 -5.61 -14.31
CA ARG A 157 7.99 -5.87 -14.73
C ARG A 157 7.23 -4.55 -14.86
N GLY A 158 6.02 -4.64 -15.42
CA GLY A 158 5.14 -3.50 -15.61
C GLY A 158 5.27 -2.85 -16.97
N SER A 159 4.35 -1.91 -17.27
CA SER A 159 4.29 -1.09 -18.49
C SER A 159 4.33 -1.88 -19.81
N THR A 160 3.70 -3.07 -19.81
CA THR A 160 3.57 -3.94 -20.97
C THR A 160 2.13 -3.97 -21.48
N THR A 161 1.86 -4.75 -22.52
CA THR A 161 0.52 -4.87 -23.10
C THR A 161 -0.53 -5.30 -22.07
N GLY A 162 -1.39 -4.39 -21.67
CA GLY A 162 -2.48 -4.62 -20.70
C GLY A 162 -2.06 -4.59 -19.23
N LEU A 163 -0.78 -4.38 -18.92
CA LEU A 163 -0.26 -4.16 -17.58
C LEU A 163 0.18 -2.71 -17.40
N GLY A 164 -0.05 -2.18 -16.18
CA GLY A 164 0.50 -0.92 -15.72
C GLY A 164 1.80 -1.11 -14.95
N TYR A 165 2.03 -0.31 -13.94
CA TYR A 165 3.24 -0.34 -13.12
C TYR A 165 3.35 -1.61 -12.28
N ALA A 166 4.57 -2.09 -12.04
CA ALA A 166 4.86 -3.06 -10.98
C ALA A 166 4.89 -2.32 -9.62
N HIS A 167 3.71 -2.07 -9.08
CA HIS A 167 3.51 -1.17 -7.95
C HIS A 167 3.34 -1.87 -6.60
N ASN A 168 3.64 -3.16 -6.53
CA ASN A 168 3.66 -3.91 -5.26
C ASN A 168 4.62 -3.28 -4.25
N LYS A 169 4.36 -3.55 -2.97
CA LYS A 169 5.22 -3.19 -1.85
C LYS A 169 5.23 -4.33 -0.85
N ILE A 170 6.01 -5.35 -1.17
CA ILE A 170 6.11 -6.60 -0.42
C ILE A 170 7.58 -6.94 -0.18
N LEU A 171 7.90 -7.31 1.06
CA LEU A 171 9.12 -8.01 1.42
C LEU A 171 8.74 -9.33 2.09
N MET A 172 9.31 -10.44 1.66
CA MET A 172 9.22 -11.72 2.35
C MET A 172 10.60 -12.17 2.83
N VAL A 173 10.64 -12.67 4.06
CA VAL A 173 11.82 -13.34 4.62
C VAL A 173 11.52 -14.81 4.75
N ASN A 174 12.39 -15.65 4.21
CA ASN A 174 12.30 -17.11 4.22
C ASN A 174 10.98 -17.65 3.62
N PRO A 175 10.65 -17.30 2.35
CA PRO A 175 9.44 -17.74 1.69
C PRO A 175 9.37 -19.28 1.64
N GLY A 176 8.26 -19.84 2.12
CA GLY A 176 8.04 -21.30 2.17
C GLY A 176 8.78 -22.06 3.28
N ALA A 177 9.52 -21.38 4.17
CA ALA A 177 10.08 -21.99 5.36
C ALA A 177 9.02 -22.17 6.46
N LYS A 178 9.31 -22.99 7.49
CA LYS A 178 8.40 -23.18 8.63
C LYS A 178 7.92 -21.87 9.27
N VAL A 179 8.79 -20.87 9.32
CA VAL A 179 8.46 -19.49 9.76
C VAL A 179 8.76 -18.55 8.62
N SER A 180 7.77 -17.81 8.20
CA SER A 180 7.85 -16.77 7.18
C SER A 180 7.52 -15.40 7.79
N LYS A 181 8.26 -14.36 7.36
CA LYS A 181 7.94 -12.98 7.74
C LYS A 181 7.52 -12.23 6.47
N ILE A 182 6.42 -11.53 6.53
CA ILE A 182 5.86 -10.79 5.39
C ILE A 182 5.63 -9.34 5.81
N LEU A 183 6.22 -8.42 5.07
CA LEU A 183 5.94 -6.99 5.13
C LEU A 183 5.15 -6.60 3.90
N PHE A 184 4.08 -5.84 4.12
CA PHE A 184 3.41 -5.09 3.06
C PHE A 184 3.11 -3.67 3.53
N SER A 185 3.10 -2.71 2.59
CA SER A 185 3.02 -1.29 2.95
C SER A 185 2.41 -0.42 1.86
N SER A 186 2.13 0.83 2.20
CA SER A 186 1.91 1.90 1.22
C SER A 186 3.23 2.45 0.67
N GLY A 187 4.32 2.30 1.43
CA GLY A 187 5.63 2.91 1.19
C GLY A 187 6.51 2.16 0.21
N ASN A 188 7.25 2.91 -0.60
CA ASN A 188 8.32 2.38 -1.44
C ASN A 188 9.56 2.04 -0.60
N MET A 189 10.53 1.33 -1.18
CA MET A 189 11.81 1.05 -0.53
C MET A 189 12.85 2.13 -0.90
N THR A 190 12.49 3.38 -0.63
CA THR A 190 13.32 4.57 -0.96
C THR A 190 13.71 5.31 0.32
N SER A 191 14.75 6.13 0.23
CA SER A 191 15.16 6.99 1.35
C SER A 191 14.06 7.96 1.76
N GLY A 192 13.37 8.56 0.80
CA GLY A 192 12.28 9.52 1.08
C GLY A 192 11.11 8.91 1.86
N THR A 193 10.94 7.60 1.87
CA THR A 193 9.86 6.93 2.60
C THR A 193 9.95 7.12 4.12
N SER A 194 11.13 7.40 4.66
CA SER A 194 11.31 7.68 6.09
C SER A 194 10.71 9.03 6.53
N ILE A 195 10.48 9.93 5.59
CA ILE A 195 9.87 11.24 5.81
C ILE A 195 8.46 11.37 5.21
N ASN A 196 7.97 10.38 4.48
CA ASN A 196 6.58 10.31 4.05
C ASN A 196 5.67 9.81 5.18
N HIS A 197 4.41 10.12 5.10
CA HIS A 197 3.38 9.49 5.94
C HIS A 197 2.93 8.19 5.27
N GLU A 198 3.31 7.07 5.84
CA GLU A 198 3.10 5.74 5.26
C GLU A 198 2.55 4.75 6.30
N ASN A 199 1.84 3.74 5.85
CA ASN A 199 1.44 2.59 6.66
C ASN A 199 2.24 1.33 6.29
N TRP A 200 2.66 0.58 7.30
CA TRP A 200 3.49 -0.62 7.19
C TRP A 200 2.92 -1.73 8.06
N ASN A 201 2.94 -2.95 7.55
CA ASN A 201 2.37 -4.10 8.24
C ASN A 201 3.39 -5.22 8.26
N PHE A 202 3.87 -5.56 9.44
CA PHE A 202 4.87 -6.59 9.68
C PHE A 202 4.21 -7.83 10.26
N ILE A 203 4.23 -8.94 9.54
CA ILE A 203 3.63 -10.20 9.95
C ILE A 203 4.68 -11.28 10.04
N THR A 204 4.70 -12.00 11.17
CA THR A 204 5.41 -13.27 11.32
C THR A 204 4.36 -14.36 11.45
N THR A 205 4.43 -15.39 10.62
CA THR A 205 3.47 -16.49 10.61
C THR A 205 4.12 -17.80 10.16
N SER A 206 3.39 -18.90 10.23
CA SER A 206 3.84 -20.16 9.59
C SER A 206 3.87 -20.02 8.07
N GLY A 207 4.88 -20.60 7.44
CA GLY A 207 4.92 -20.73 5.99
C GLY A 207 3.81 -21.60 5.39
N ASP A 208 3.12 -22.38 6.24
CA ASP A 208 1.99 -23.23 5.85
C ASP A 208 0.66 -22.45 5.72
N SER A 209 0.58 -21.19 6.21
CA SER A 209 -0.61 -20.35 6.08
C SER A 209 -0.91 -20.03 4.61
N TYR A 210 -2.19 -19.92 4.24
CA TYR A 210 -2.57 -19.47 2.90
C TYR A 210 -1.97 -18.09 2.60
N PHE A 211 -2.01 -17.20 3.58
CA PHE A 211 -1.44 -15.86 3.50
C PHE A 211 0.04 -15.88 3.06
N SER A 212 0.87 -16.70 3.72
CA SER A 212 2.29 -16.81 3.35
C SER A 212 2.49 -17.41 1.95
N GLN A 213 1.77 -18.49 1.64
CA GLN A 213 1.90 -19.17 0.35
C GLN A 213 1.41 -18.30 -0.81
N ALA A 214 0.33 -17.55 -0.63
CA ALA A 214 -0.20 -16.64 -1.65
C ALA A 214 0.77 -15.49 -1.97
N HIS A 215 1.48 -14.97 -0.97
CA HIS A 215 2.53 -13.96 -1.20
C HIS A 215 3.74 -14.53 -1.95
N LYS A 216 4.15 -15.75 -1.63
CA LYS A 216 5.17 -16.45 -2.40
C LYS A 216 4.73 -16.62 -3.85
N CYS A 217 3.52 -17.10 -4.07
CA CYS A 217 2.96 -17.30 -5.41
C CYS A 217 2.97 -16.03 -6.27
N VAL A 218 2.59 -14.88 -5.71
CA VAL A 218 2.55 -13.65 -6.51
C VAL A 218 3.94 -13.22 -6.95
N ILE A 219 4.94 -13.28 -6.07
CA ILE A 219 6.31 -12.86 -6.42
C ILE A 219 6.93 -13.82 -7.42
N GLU A 220 6.79 -15.13 -7.21
CA GLU A 220 7.27 -16.12 -8.16
C GLU A 220 6.60 -15.99 -9.53
N SER A 221 5.29 -15.76 -9.58
CA SER A 221 4.58 -15.52 -10.83
C SER A 221 5.04 -14.24 -11.53
N MET A 222 5.38 -13.18 -10.80
CA MET A 222 6.00 -12.00 -11.40
C MET A 222 7.39 -12.29 -11.95
N ILE A 223 8.17 -13.14 -11.30
CA ILE A 223 9.51 -13.52 -11.76
C ILE A 223 9.45 -14.38 -13.04
N GLU A 224 8.49 -15.29 -13.13
CA GLU A 224 8.45 -16.32 -14.16
C GLU A 224 7.62 -15.94 -15.38
N ALA A 225 6.50 -15.25 -15.21
CA ALA A 225 5.49 -15.13 -16.26
C ALA A 225 4.93 -13.71 -16.45
N GLY A 226 5.67 -12.66 -16.06
CA GLY A 226 5.15 -11.33 -15.87
C GLY A 226 4.93 -10.43 -17.09
N ASP A 227 5.06 -10.91 -18.32
CA ASP A 227 5.10 -10.01 -19.50
C ASP A 227 3.72 -9.60 -20.02
N THR A 228 2.67 -10.36 -19.68
CA THR A 228 1.29 -10.02 -20.01
C THR A 228 0.35 -10.30 -18.84
N LYS A 229 -0.78 -9.58 -18.79
CA LYS A 229 -1.83 -9.84 -17.80
C LYS A 229 -2.30 -11.30 -17.83
N ALA A 230 -2.44 -11.89 -19.02
CA ALA A 230 -2.91 -13.26 -19.19
C ALA A 230 -1.90 -14.29 -18.64
N ASN A 231 -0.61 -14.13 -18.95
CA ASN A 231 0.44 -15.03 -18.48
C ASN A 231 0.60 -14.93 -16.96
N PHE A 232 0.61 -13.73 -16.42
CA PHE A 232 0.64 -13.50 -14.96
C PHE A 232 -0.55 -14.15 -14.27
N ALA A 233 -1.77 -13.92 -14.76
CA ALA A 233 -2.98 -14.50 -14.21
C ALA A 233 -2.95 -16.04 -14.25
N LYS A 234 -2.49 -16.64 -15.35
CA LYS A 234 -2.33 -18.09 -15.50
C LYS A 234 -1.35 -18.64 -14.48
N SER A 235 -0.15 -18.03 -14.34
CA SER A 235 0.87 -18.46 -13.39
C SER A 235 0.40 -18.33 -11.96
N LEU A 236 -0.15 -17.17 -11.57
CA LEU A 236 -0.63 -16.93 -10.21
C LEU A 236 -1.77 -17.90 -9.84
N ASN A 237 -2.73 -18.13 -10.71
CA ASN A 237 -3.83 -19.05 -10.46
C ASN A 237 -3.35 -20.50 -10.37
N ALA A 238 -2.41 -20.92 -11.23
CA ALA A 238 -1.80 -22.23 -11.16
C ALA A 238 -1.05 -22.45 -9.84
N CYS A 239 -0.25 -21.48 -9.40
CA CYS A 239 0.45 -21.56 -8.11
C CYS A 239 -0.55 -21.63 -6.94
N ARG A 240 -1.55 -20.77 -6.91
CA ARG A 240 -2.57 -20.74 -5.85
C ARG A 240 -3.41 -22.02 -5.76
N SER A 241 -3.67 -22.70 -6.90
CA SER A 241 -4.43 -23.95 -6.91
C SER A 241 -3.70 -25.11 -6.18
N LEU A 242 -2.40 -24.97 -5.96
CA LEU A 242 -1.58 -25.93 -5.22
C LEU A 242 -1.57 -25.67 -3.71
N ILE A 243 -2.07 -24.52 -3.25
CA ILE A 243 -2.15 -24.18 -1.83
C ILE A 243 -3.24 -25.05 -1.21
N LYS A 244 -2.86 -25.84 -0.21
CA LYS A 244 -3.78 -26.71 0.53
C LYS A 244 -4.42 -26.05 1.74
N ALA A 245 -3.79 -24.98 2.25
CA ALA A 245 -4.32 -24.22 3.37
C ALA A 245 -5.61 -23.50 2.97
N GLU A 246 -6.57 -23.47 3.87
CA GLU A 246 -7.77 -22.64 3.71
C GLU A 246 -7.41 -21.16 3.84
N GLN A 247 -8.09 -20.31 3.08
CA GLN A 247 -7.90 -18.87 3.19
C GLN A 247 -8.40 -18.38 4.56
N GLU A 248 -7.58 -17.59 5.22
CA GLU A 248 -7.89 -17.01 6.52
C GLU A 248 -9.09 -16.04 6.42
N THR A 249 -9.93 -16.04 7.46
CA THR A 249 -11.15 -15.22 7.50
C THR A 249 -10.93 -13.83 8.08
N ASP A 250 -9.90 -13.66 8.89
CA ASP A 250 -9.53 -12.40 9.56
C ASP A 250 -8.57 -11.54 8.77
N ILE A 251 -8.00 -12.09 7.69
CA ILE A 251 -7.22 -11.37 6.68
C ILE A 251 -7.46 -11.95 5.29
N GLN A 252 -7.74 -11.11 4.32
CA GLN A 252 -7.90 -11.49 2.93
C GLN A 252 -6.93 -10.70 2.08
N VAL A 253 -6.25 -11.38 1.14
CA VAL A 253 -5.28 -10.76 0.25
C VAL A 253 -5.79 -10.79 -1.19
N PHE A 254 -5.58 -9.68 -1.89
CA PHE A 254 -5.94 -9.50 -3.29
C PHE A 254 -4.72 -9.00 -4.07
N PHE A 255 -4.39 -9.67 -5.17
CA PHE A 255 -3.30 -9.26 -6.05
C PHE A 255 -3.85 -8.77 -7.39
N SER A 256 -3.82 -7.45 -7.59
CA SER A 256 -4.16 -6.84 -8.86
C SER A 256 -3.06 -7.14 -9.90
N PRO A 257 -3.42 -7.22 -11.19
CA PRO A 257 -4.74 -7.01 -11.79
C PRO A 257 -5.65 -8.25 -11.81
N VAL A 258 -5.28 -9.36 -11.15
CA VAL A 258 -6.05 -10.62 -11.16
C VAL A 258 -7.26 -10.55 -10.23
N ASP A 259 -7.06 -10.03 -9.02
CA ASP A 259 -8.09 -9.97 -7.98
C ASP A 259 -8.67 -8.56 -7.79
N GLY A 260 -8.39 -7.60 -8.67
CA GLY A 260 -8.79 -6.22 -8.50
C GLY A 260 -10.30 -6.03 -8.36
N ASP A 261 -11.10 -6.75 -9.16
CA ASP A 261 -12.56 -6.72 -9.06
C ASP A 261 -13.05 -7.27 -7.72
N LYS A 262 -12.43 -8.34 -7.21
CA LYS A 262 -12.75 -8.91 -5.90
C LYS A 262 -12.41 -7.94 -4.76
N ALA A 263 -11.27 -7.25 -4.87
CA ALA A 263 -10.88 -6.21 -3.93
C ALA A 263 -11.90 -5.05 -3.91
N LEU A 264 -12.31 -4.57 -5.08
CA LEU A 264 -13.32 -3.52 -5.21
C LEU A 264 -14.69 -3.97 -4.69
N GLN A 265 -15.09 -5.21 -4.98
CA GLN A 265 -16.31 -5.81 -4.44
C GLN A 265 -16.26 -5.85 -2.90
N LYS A 266 -15.15 -6.28 -2.31
CA LYS A 266 -14.97 -6.34 -0.85
C LYS A 266 -15.09 -4.95 -0.20
N VAL A 267 -14.47 -3.92 -0.79
CA VAL A 267 -14.61 -2.53 -0.34
C VAL A 267 -16.06 -2.05 -0.44
N THR A 268 -16.74 -2.40 -1.53
CA THR A 268 -18.15 -2.03 -1.73
C THR A 268 -19.06 -2.67 -0.68
N GLU A 269 -18.88 -3.97 -0.40
CA GLU A 269 -19.62 -4.69 0.63
C GLU A 269 -19.38 -4.09 2.03
N ALA A 270 -18.11 -3.80 2.35
CA ALA A 270 -17.75 -3.17 3.62
C ALA A 270 -18.34 -1.76 3.74
N GLY A 271 -18.24 -0.93 2.70
CA GLY A 271 -18.79 0.42 2.67
C GLY A 271 -20.31 0.44 2.87
N ASN A 272 -21.05 -0.45 2.21
CA ASN A 272 -22.50 -0.56 2.37
C ASN A 272 -22.91 -0.91 3.82
N LYS A 273 -22.09 -1.73 4.51
CA LYS A 273 -22.35 -2.16 5.90
C LYS A 273 -21.85 -1.15 6.94
N ALA A 274 -20.89 -0.32 6.59
CA ALA A 274 -20.25 0.59 7.53
C ALA A 274 -21.22 1.65 8.07
N LYS A 275 -21.05 2.00 9.37
CA LYS A 275 -21.64 3.18 9.99
C LYS A 275 -20.80 4.44 9.80
N LEU A 276 -19.48 4.26 9.71
CA LEU A 276 -18.50 5.33 9.47
C LEU A 276 -17.40 4.76 8.57
N ILE A 277 -16.96 5.57 7.62
CA ILE A 277 -15.80 5.28 6.78
C ILE A 277 -14.77 6.37 6.99
N GLU A 278 -13.54 5.97 7.31
CA GLU A 278 -12.41 6.85 7.50
C GLU A 278 -11.31 6.44 6.55
N ALA A 279 -10.84 7.35 5.69
CA ALA A 279 -9.91 7.00 4.62
C ALA A 279 -8.75 7.98 4.50
N MET A 280 -7.61 7.44 4.13
CA MET A 280 -6.44 8.18 3.68
C MET A 280 -5.95 7.63 2.35
N SER A 281 -5.71 8.50 1.39
CA SER A 281 -5.10 8.10 0.11
C SER A 281 -4.37 9.26 -0.54
N HIS A 282 -3.19 8.95 -1.09
CA HIS A 282 -2.44 9.92 -1.89
C HIS A 282 -3.15 10.25 -3.20
N ARG A 283 -3.79 9.26 -3.83
CA ARG A 283 -4.58 9.44 -5.07
C ARG A 283 -5.88 8.65 -4.99
N PHE A 284 -6.93 9.25 -5.54
CA PHE A 284 -8.28 8.72 -5.46
C PHE A 284 -9.07 9.07 -6.75
N SER A 285 -9.68 8.10 -7.40
CA SER A 285 -10.48 8.32 -8.62
C SER A 285 -11.30 7.09 -9.03
N GLY A 286 -12.08 7.21 -10.09
CA GLY A 286 -12.75 6.11 -10.77
C GLY A 286 -13.81 5.40 -9.93
N ALA A 287 -13.77 4.08 -9.88
CA ALA A 287 -14.81 3.24 -9.28
C ALA A 287 -15.04 3.52 -7.78
N LEU A 288 -13.98 3.82 -7.02
CA LEU A 288 -14.13 4.18 -5.61
C LEU A 288 -14.77 5.55 -5.41
N ALA A 289 -14.52 6.51 -6.31
CA ALA A 289 -15.21 7.78 -6.28
C ALA A 289 -16.71 7.59 -6.50
N ALA A 290 -17.10 6.78 -7.47
CA ALA A 290 -18.51 6.43 -7.72
C ALA A 290 -19.16 5.73 -6.51
N LEU A 291 -18.46 4.81 -5.85
CA LEU A 291 -18.90 4.18 -4.61
C LEU A 291 -19.13 5.23 -3.52
N TYR A 292 -18.20 6.15 -3.29
CA TYR A 292 -18.33 7.17 -2.25
C TYR A 292 -19.46 8.15 -2.54
N MET A 293 -19.66 8.53 -3.81
CA MET A 293 -20.81 9.33 -4.22
C MET A 293 -22.12 8.66 -3.80
N LYS A 294 -22.26 7.35 -4.09
CA LYS A 294 -23.43 6.58 -3.70
C LYS A 294 -23.60 6.49 -2.18
N LEU A 295 -22.52 6.21 -1.45
CA LEU A 295 -22.57 6.11 0.01
C LEU A 295 -22.96 7.44 0.68
N LEU A 296 -22.52 8.57 0.12
CA LEU A 296 -22.91 9.92 0.57
C LEU A 296 -24.41 10.19 0.25
N ASP A 297 -24.91 9.75 -0.89
CA ASP A 297 -26.36 9.80 -1.20
C ASP A 297 -27.18 8.99 -0.18
N ASP A 298 -26.66 7.85 0.26
CA ASP A 298 -27.21 7.00 1.32
C ASP A 298 -26.96 7.57 2.74
N LYS A 299 -26.43 8.81 2.86
CA LYS A 299 -26.12 9.55 4.11
C LYS A 299 -25.10 8.83 5.02
N LYS A 300 -24.21 8.03 4.44
CA LYS A 300 -23.12 7.42 5.19
C LYS A 300 -22.07 8.48 5.58
N PRO A 301 -21.67 8.57 6.85
CA PRO A 301 -20.59 9.45 7.27
C PRO A 301 -19.25 8.99 6.65
N ILE A 302 -18.57 9.90 5.95
CA ILE A 302 -17.26 9.65 5.36
C ILE A 302 -16.32 10.78 5.77
N LYS A 303 -15.19 10.41 6.37
CA LYS A 303 -14.07 11.32 6.65
C LYS A 303 -12.89 10.94 5.75
N PHE A 304 -12.22 11.91 5.16
CA PHE A 304 -11.13 11.65 4.22
C PHE A 304 -9.95 12.59 4.46
N ILE A 305 -8.75 12.03 4.53
CA ILE A 305 -7.50 12.81 4.59
C ILE A 305 -6.74 12.67 3.28
N LEU A 306 -6.43 13.81 2.67
CA LEU A 306 -5.70 13.93 1.42
C LEU A 306 -4.33 14.57 1.64
N ASP A 307 -3.43 14.37 0.69
CA ASP A 307 -2.23 15.21 0.57
C ASP A 307 -2.64 16.63 0.15
N ASP A 308 -2.03 17.65 0.71
CA ASP A 308 -2.35 19.04 0.37
C ASP A 308 -1.92 19.45 -1.06
N ASP A 309 -1.18 18.60 -1.77
CA ASP A 309 -0.90 18.82 -3.20
C ASP A 309 -2.17 18.83 -4.04
N ILE A 310 -3.21 18.13 -3.61
CA ILE A 310 -4.54 18.16 -4.23
C ILE A 310 -5.15 19.56 -4.10
N TYR A 311 -5.19 20.11 -2.89
CA TYR A 311 -5.71 21.47 -2.65
C TYR A 311 -4.99 22.52 -3.51
N TRP A 312 -3.65 22.51 -3.47
CA TRP A 312 -2.84 23.48 -4.21
C TRP A 312 -2.93 23.33 -5.73
N SER A 313 -3.01 22.11 -6.22
CA SER A 313 -3.19 21.84 -7.66
C SER A 313 -4.49 22.45 -8.19
N VAL A 314 -5.49 22.51 -7.34
CA VAL A 314 -6.79 23.11 -7.64
C VAL A 314 -6.69 24.61 -7.68
N LYS A 315 -6.25 25.22 -6.57
CA LYS A 315 -6.14 26.68 -6.45
C LYS A 315 -5.34 27.28 -7.61
N ARG A 316 -4.23 26.63 -7.98
CA ARG A 316 -3.45 27.02 -9.15
C ARG A 316 -4.26 27.06 -10.43
N ARG A 317 -5.14 26.09 -10.68
CA ARG A 317 -5.92 26.02 -11.91
C ARG A 317 -7.05 27.02 -11.95
N GLU A 318 -7.72 27.20 -10.84
CA GLU A 318 -8.72 28.26 -10.69
C GLU A 318 -8.09 29.63 -11.01
N ASN A 319 -6.88 29.90 -10.50
CA ASN A 319 -6.19 31.16 -10.68
C ASN A 319 -5.67 31.41 -12.11
N ILE A 320 -5.30 30.37 -12.86
CA ILE A 320 -4.80 30.52 -14.23
C ILE A 320 -5.91 30.40 -15.30
N GLY A 321 -7.17 30.30 -14.88
CA GLY A 321 -8.34 30.28 -15.80
C GLY A 321 -8.36 29.07 -16.75
N ARG A 322 -7.52 28.08 -16.54
CA ARG A 322 -7.52 26.85 -17.34
C ARG A 322 -8.63 25.92 -16.89
N ASN A 323 -9.47 25.55 -17.86
CA ASN A 323 -10.53 24.58 -17.64
C ASN A 323 -9.92 23.31 -17.02
N THR A 324 -10.31 23.00 -15.79
CA THR A 324 -9.71 21.93 -15.00
C THR A 324 -10.33 20.60 -15.38
N SER A 325 -10.02 20.13 -16.57
CA SER A 325 -10.41 18.79 -17.02
C SER A 325 -9.68 17.65 -16.26
N ILE A 326 -9.08 17.93 -15.10
CA ILE A 326 -8.63 16.85 -14.23
C ILE A 326 -9.85 16.36 -13.47
N GLU A 327 -10.36 15.28 -14.01
CA GLU A 327 -11.45 14.48 -13.49
C GLU A 327 -11.35 14.22 -11.97
N ALA A 328 -10.14 13.93 -11.48
CA ALA A 328 -9.89 13.72 -10.05
C ALA A 328 -10.32 14.91 -9.18
N PHE A 329 -10.10 16.15 -9.62
CA PHE A 329 -10.44 17.32 -8.83
C PHE A 329 -11.93 17.62 -8.80
N LYS A 330 -12.57 17.53 -9.96
CA LYS A 330 -14.03 17.69 -10.04
C LYS A 330 -14.71 16.68 -9.11
N ILE A 331 -14.22 15.44 -9.12
CA ILE A 331 -14.68 14.36 -8.24
C ILE A 331 -14.57 14.77 -6.76
N TYR A 332 -13.44 15.34 -6.34
CA TYR A 332 -13.29 15.79 -4.95
C TYR A 332 -14.27 16.87 -4.56
N LYS A 333 -14.41 17.89 -5.40
CA LYS A 333 -15.34 18.99 -5.14
C LYS A 333 -16.78 18.48 -5.04
N ASP A 334 -17.16 17.56 -5.92
CA ASP A 334 -18.48 16.94 -5.89
C ASP A 334 -18.70 16.11 -4.61
N LEU A 335 -17.70 15.36 -4.14
CA LEU A 335 -17.77 14.59 -2.89
C LEU A 335 -17.87 15.51 -1.66
N ILE A 336 -17.06 16.58 -1.60
CA ILE A 336 -17.13 17.58 -0.51
C ILE A 336 -18.49 18.26 -0.50
N ASN A 337 -18.99 18.69 -1.64
CA ASN A 337 -20.32 19.31 -1.77
C ASN A 337 -21.46 18.37 -1.34
N LYS A 338 -21.27 17.05 -1.44
CA LYS A 338 -22.20 16.04 -0.94
C LYS A 338 -22.06 15.74 0.56
N GLY A 339 -21.10 16.36 1.24
CA GLY A 339 -20.92 16.25 2.68
C GLY A 339 -19.79 15.32 3.14
N MET A 340 -18.86 14.95 2.25
CA MET A 340 -17.64 14.28 2.67
C MET A 340 -16.80 15.22 3.54
N ASN A 341 -16.53 14.81 4.79
CA ASN A 341 -15.69 15.56 5.69
C ASN A 341 -14.21 15.37 5.32
N THR A 342 -13.64 16.35 4.64
CA THR A 342 -12.28 16.27 4.09
C THR A 342 -11.32 17.19 4.82
N LYS A 343 -10.14 16.68 5.15
CA LYS A 343 -9.00 17.46 5.62
C LYS A 343 -7.76 17.17 4.77
N PHE A 344 -6.80 18.09 4.82
CA PHE A 344 -5.55 18.01 4.07
C PHE A 344 -4.36 17.87 5.00
N LEU A 345 -3.53 16.87 4.76
CA LEU A 345 -2.27 16.73 5.47
C LEU A 345 -1.20 17.52 4.72
N GLN A 346 -0.66 18.52 5.38
CA GLN A 346 0.34 19.40 4.81
C GLN A 346 1.69 18.68 4.72
N THR A 347 2.33 18.71 3.56
CA THR A 347 3.60 18.01 3.30
C THR A 347 4.61 18.92 2.58
N ASN A 348 5.90 18.60 2.68
CA ASN A 348 6.98 19.41 2.10
C ASN A 348 7.41 18.93 0.71
N GLN A 349 7.01 19.64 -0.30
CA GLN A 349 7.35 19.32 -1.68
C GLN A 349 8.86 19.45 -2.00
N ASN A 350 9.62 20.27 -1.27
CA ASN A 350 11.05 20.47 -1.56
C ASN A 350 11.89 19.20 -1.28
N VAL A 351 11.42 18.34 -0.37
CA VAL A 351 12.04 17.05 -0.05
C VAL A 351 11.18 15.87 -0.49
N PHE A 352 10.18 16.12 -1.34
CA PHE A 352 9.25 15.12 -1.85
C PHE A 352 8.52 14.34 -0.73
N GLN A 353 8.25 15.01 0.40
CA GLN A 353 7.39 14.46 1.43
C GLN A 353 5.97 14.34 0.91
N LEU A 354 5.30 13.24 1.21
CA LEU A 354 3.93 12.96 0.77
C LEU A 354 3.09 12.39 1.92
N GLN A 355 1.81 12.72 1.94
CA GLN A 355 0.81 11.87 2.57
C GLN A 355 0.59 10.68 1.61
N HIS A 356 1.29 9.59 1.86
CA HIS A 356 1.32 8.45 0.96
C HIS A 356 0.65 7.20 1.53
N ASN A 357 -0.05 7.34 2.66
CA ASN A 357 -0.91 6.28 3.19
C ASN A 357 -1.98 5.87 2.17
N LYS A 358 -2.37 4.61 2.23
CA LYS A 358 -3.45 4.05 1.41
C LYS A 358 -4.22 3.06 2.27
N PHE A 359 -5.22 3.58 2.98
CA PHE A 359 -6.10 2.73 3.77
C PHE A 359 -7.50 3.32 3.92
N MET A 360 -8.46 2.45 4.17
CA MET A 360 -9.83 2.75 4.60
C MET A 360 -10.13 1.96 5.86
N ILE A 361 -10.78 2.58 6.80
CA ILE A 361 -11.31 1.95 8.01
C ILE A 361 -12.82 1.95 7.91
N PHE A 362 -13.42 0.81 8.15
CA PHE A 362 -14.85 0.62 8.19
C PHE A 362 -15.26 0.29 9.61
N THR A 363 -16.07 1.15 10.23
CA THR A 363 -16.67 0.88 11.54
C THR A 363 -18.05 0.27 11.35
N PHE A 364 -18.28 -0.88 11.96
CA PHE A 364 -19.56 -1.62 11.90
C PHE A 364 -20.32 -1.50 13.23
N ASP A 365 -21.50 -2.14 13.33
CA ASP A 365 -22.24 -2.26 14.59
C ASP A 365 -21.42 -3.00 15.65
N GLN A 366 -20.66 -4.00 15.21
CA GLN A 366 -19.72 -4.74 16.04
C GLN A 366 -18.39 -4.87 15.29
N GLY A 367 -17.31 -4.35 15.91
CA GLY A 367 -15.97 -4.40 15.35
C GLY A 367 -15.79 -3.45 14.15
N GLY A 368 -14.79 -3.75 13.35
CA GLY A 368 -14.42 -2.97 12.18
C GLY A 368 -13.52 -3.75 11.22
N ALA A 369 -13.13 -3.10 10.15
CA ALA A 369 -12.18 -3.62 9.20
C ALA A 369 -11.27 -2.52 8.65
N VAL A 370 -10.07 -2.91 8.22
CA VAL A 370 -9.14 -2.07 7.48
C VAL A 370 -8.95 -2.64 6.09
N PHE A 371 -9.11 -1.81 5.06
CA PHE A 371 -8.65 -2.09 3.71
C PHE A 371 -7.41 -1.26 3.44
N ASN A 372 -6.28 -1.89 3.13
CA ASN A 372 -5.01 -1.21 2.88
C ASN A 372 -4.19 -1.91 1.79
N GLY A 373 -2.99 -1.38 1.50
CA GLY A 373 -2.06 -2.02 0.58
C GLY A 373 -1.16 -1.04 -0.16
N ALA A 374 -0.60 -1.51 -1.27
CA ALA A 374 0.29 -0.74 -2.12
C ALA A 374 -0.45 0.26 -3.01
N GLY A 375 -1.65 -0.12 -3.47
CA GLY A 375 -2.38 0.58 -4.50
C GLY A 375 -3.00 1.88 -4.06
N ASN A 376 -2.85 2.90 -4.89
CA ASN A 376 -3.69 4.09 -4.80
C ASN A 376 -5.15 3.70 -5.08
N PHE A 377 -6.09 4.50 -4.60
CA PHE A 377 -7.51 4.24 -4.81
C PHE A 377 -7.99 4.71 -6.19
N THR A 378 -7.33 4.19 -7.24
CA THR A 378 -7.56 4.57 -8.64
C THR A 378 -7.96 3.36 -9.47
N THR A 379 -8.63 3.58 -10.61
CA THR A 379 -9.02 2.51 -11.52
C THR A 379 -7.80 1.67 -11.96
N ALA A 380 -6.68 2.32 -12.29
CA ALA A 380 -5.47 1.60 -12.73
C ALA A 380 -4.92 0.63 -11.67
N ALA A 381 -4.99 1.01 -10.38
CA ALA A 381 -4.54 0.14 -9.30
C ALA A 381 -5.35 -1.17 -9.21
N PHE A 382 -6.65 -1.12 -9.46
CA PHE A 382 -7.49 -2.32 -9.44
C PHE A 382 -7.45 -3.14 -10.74
N THR A 383 -7.16 -2.52 -11.90
CA THR A 383 -7.39 -3.18 -13.20
C THR A 383 -6.14 -3.45 -14.02
N LYS A 384 -5.05 -2.70 -13.80
CA LYS A 384 -3.86 -2.72 -14.66
C LYS A 384 -2.55 -2.97 -13.93
N ASN A 385 -2.32 -2.29 -12.78
CA ASN A 385 -1.07 -2.39 -12.06
C ASN A 385 -0.93 -3.74 -11.35
N PHE A 386 0.31 -4.14 -11.10
CA PHE A 386 0.60 -5.15 -10.09
C PHE A 386 0.52 -4.47 -8.73
N GLU A 387 -0.50 -4.81 -7.94
CA GLU A 387 -0.72 -4.26 -6.60
C GLU A 387 -0.98 -5.38 -5.60
N ASN A 388 -0.85 -5.07 -4.33
CA ASN A 388 -1.30 -5.91 -3.23
C ASN A 388 -2.28 -5.12 -2.37
N PHE A 389 -3.46 -5.68 -2.13
CA PHE A 389 -4.50 -5.13 -1.25
C PHE A 389 -4.87 -6.15 -0.18
N TYR A 390 -5.30 -5.66 0.96
CA TYR A 390 -5.64 -6.46 2.12
C TYR A 390 -6.93 -5.96 2.75
N TYR A 391 -7.77 -6.91 3.16
CA TYR A 391 -8.92 -6.64 4.00
C TYR A 391 -8.72 -7.36 5.33
N ILE A 392 -8.65 -6.63 6.43
CA ILE A 392 -8.20 -7.09 7.74
C ILE A 392 -9.27 -6.79 8.77
N THR A 393 -9.68 -7.80 9.52
CA THR A 393 -10.67 -7.68 10.61
C THR A 393 -10.08 -8.00 11.98
N ILE A 394 -8.77 -8.17 12.09
CA ILE A 394 -8.05 -8.41 13.34
C ILE A 394 -8.24 -7.17 14.24
N PRO A 395 -8.87 -7.30 15.43
CA PRO A 395 -9.28 -6.14 16.23
C PRO A 395 -8.13 -5.21 16.62
N GLU A 396 -6.97 -5.76 16.98
CA GLU A 396 -5.80 -5.00 17.41
C GLU A 396 -5.22 -4.18 16.25
N VAL A 397 -5.30 -4.70 15.03
CA VAL A 397 -4.86 -3.99 13.82
C VAL A 397 -5.83 -2.86 13.50
N VAL A 398 -7.13 -3.12 13.56
CA VAL A 398 -8.17 -2.10 13.34
C VAL A 398 -8.00 -0.96 14.37
N ALA A 399 -7.79 -1.29 15.65
CA ALA A 399 -7.57 -0.30 16.71
C ALA A 399 -6.31 0.56 16.46
N ALA A 400 -5.21 -0.04 15.99
CA ALA A 400 -4.00 0.69 15.65
C ALA A 400 -4.20 1.68 14.48
N TYR A 401 -4.94 1.28 13.45
CA TYR A 401 -5.29 2.15 12.33
C TYR A 401 -6.23 3.27 12.74
N ASN A 402 -7.23 3.02 13.60
CA ASN A 402 -8.08 4.06 14.17
C ASN A 402 -7.26 5.08 14.95
N THR A 403 -6.41 4.63 15.86
CA THR A 403 -5.54 5.53 16.66
C THR A 403 -4.66 6.42 15.76
N GLN A 404 -4.11 5.85 14.70
CA GLN A 404 -3.27 6.61 13.76
C GLN A 404 -4.11 7.59 12.92
N TYR A 405 -5.31 7.19 12.50
CA TYR A 405 -6.22 8.06 11.76
C TYR A 405 -6.66 9.26 12.60
N ASP A 406 -7.07 9.01 13.85
CA ASP A 406 -7.47 10.06 14.79
C ASP A 406 -6.33 11.06 15.06
N LEU A 407 -5.09 10.57 15.20
CA LEU A 407 -3.91 11.43 15.32
C LEU A 407 -3.77 12.36 14.11
N TYR A 408 -3.92 11.82 12.89
CA TYR A 408 -3.84 12.64 11.69
C TYR A 408 -5.02 13.60 11.57
N PHE A 409 -6.24 13.10 11.72
CA PHE A 409 -7.45 13.89 11.49
C PHE A 409 -7.63 15.00 12.50
N ASP A 410 -7.37 14.72 13.79
CA ASP A 410 -7.64 15.66 14.87
C ASP A 410 -6.46 16.60 15.18
N LYS A 411 -5.21 16.17 14.87
CA LYS A 411 -4.01 16.90 15.33
C LYS A 411 -3.12 17.42 14.20
N MET A 412 -3.17 16.82 13.01
CA MET A 412 -2.19 17.13 11.97
C MET A 412 -2.82 17.65 10.67
N ALA A 413 -4.00 17.18 10.31
CA ALA A 413 -4.66 17.58 9.09
C ALA A 413 -5.49 18.86 9.26
N THR A 414 -5.49 19.70 8.24
CA THR A 414 -6.09 21.03 8.21
C THR A 414 -7.35 20.99 7.35
N SER A 415 -8.46 21.60 7.82
CA SER A 415 -9.68 21.74 7.02
C SER A 415 -9.48 22.67 5.83
N GLU A 416 -10.36 22.62 4.82
CA GLU A 416 -10.27 23.51 3.66
C GLU A 416 -10.39 24.99 4.07
N GLU A 417 -11.22 25.30 5.06
CA GLU A 417 -11.41 26.67 5.56
C GLU A 417 -10.16 27.23 6.23
N GLU A 418 -9.37 26.38 6.86
CA GLU A 418 -8.14 26.75 7.56
C GLU A 418 -6.92 26.78 6.63
N MET A 419 -7.03 26.21 5.43
CA MET A 419 -5.94 26.26 4.44
C MET A 419 -5.72 27.72 3.98
N PRO A 420 -4.45 28.14 3.77
CA PRO A 420 -4.16 29.49 3.30
C PRO A 420 -4.90 29.82 2.00
N ARG A 421 -5.69 30.92 2.01
CA ARG A 421 -6.48 31.34 0.84
C ARG A 421 -5.70 32.24 -0.11
N ASP A 422 -4.66 32.89 0.39
CA ASP A 422 -3.97 33.98 -0.31
C ASP A 422 -2.78 33.46 -1.14
N TYR A 423 -3.03 32.47 -1.96
CA TYR A 423 -2.11 32.11 -3.01
C TYR A 423 -2.35 33.04 -4.21
N VAL A 424 -1.83 34.25 -4.12
CA VAL A 424 -1.80 35.17 -5.27
C VAL A 424 -0.61 34.75 -6.13
N LEU A 425 -0.91 34.27 -7.33
CA LEU A 425 0.12 34.20 -8.39
C LEU A 425 0.52 35.63 -8.72
N PRO A 426 1.81 36.00 -8.69
CA PRO A 426 2.24 37.30 -9.19
C PRO A 426 1.98 37.45 -10.65
#